data_b0f9b194070ac1ba7479024331d74617
#
_entry.id   b0f9b194070ac1ba7479024331d74617
#
_cell.length_a   1.000
_cell.length_b   1.000
_cell.length_c   1.000
_cell.angle_alpha   90.00
_cell.angle_beta   90.00
_cell.angle_gamma   90.00
#
_symmetry.space_group_name_H-M   'P 1'
#
loop_
_entity.id
_entity.type
_entity.pdbx_description
1 polymer ?
#
loop_
_entity_poly.entity_id
_entity_poly.type
_entity_poly.pdbx_seq_one_letter_code
_entity_poly.pdbx_strand_id
1 'polypeptide(L)'
;MKLLSGNFYYREQASKAPRWVRGQLSITEDGHFGTFREDSSAGGDYFLPGFCDVHCHIGFAAVGQIATPQEALAQAQADLGCGILAIRDCGNLEYAPGILENPALPPIIRCGRHIARPKRYMRLLPIEVENLSDLPQVMAAQAQQSDGWVKIVADWIDRSKGADSDLDPLWPTEILKEGIAAAHQEGARVTAHAFSHKAIAGLLDAGIDCIEHGSGIDEEQAQECVRRGIPVTPTLLQVELFNQFAAQAGKKYPVYAATMQQMWEQRREHFAMLHDAGVQLLPGTDSGGYQPHGELGRELSLWERGGVSPHQIIDFATWRARDYLGIGALEPGARADYLRYSSNPAGDLARATKPEKVALLGQEFSPAVAVS
;
A
#
# COMPACT_ATOMS: atom_id res chain seq x y z
N MET A 1 -15.72 -6.23 28.80
CA MET A 1 -15.76 -4.89 28.15
C MET A 1 -14.62 -4.03 28.68
N LYS A 2 -13.75 -3.50 27.83
CA LYS A 2 -12.63 -2.59 28.16
C LYS A 2 -13.03 -1.16 27.77
N LEU A 3 -12.54 -0.14 28.49
CA LEU A 3 -12.77 1.26 28.17
C LEU A 3 -11.43 1.96 27.97
N LEU A 4 -11.24 2.56 26.81
CA LEU A 4 -10.14 3.47 26.53
C LEU A 4 -10.58 4.90 26.93
N SER A 5 -9.67 5.68 27.50
CA SER A 5 -9.94 7.06 27.92
C SER A 5 -8.78 7.96 27.52
N GLY A 6 -9.04 9.01 26.75
CA GLY A 6 -7.98 9.89 26.23
C GLY A 6 -8.42 10.76 25.07
N ASN A 7 -7.46 11.12 24.24
CA ASN A 7 -7.63 11.90 23.02
C ASN A 7 -7.62 10.94 21.81
N PHE A 8 -8.67 10.94 21.01
CA PHE A 8 -8.84 10.06 19.87
C PHE A 8 -8.77 10.88 18.57
N TYR A 9 -7.99 10.41 17.61
CA TYR A 9 -8.05 10.95 16.23
C TYR A 9 -9.30 10.38 15.56
N TYR A 10 -10.44 11.01 15.84
CA TYR A 10 -11.77 10.48 15.61
C TYR A 10 -12.51 11.21 14.50
N ARG A 11 -13.35 10.47 13.80
CA ARG A 11 -14.21 10.97 12.72
C ARG A 11 -15.66 10.66 13.07
N GLU A 12 -16.46 11.70 13.27
CA GLU A 12 -17.87 11.56 13.67
C GLU A 12 -18.76 10.99 12.55
N GLN A 13 -18.43 11.31 11.30
CA GLN A 13 -19.17 10.90 10.09
C GLN A 13 -18.20 10.71 8.94
N ALA A 14 -18.50 9.78 8.04
CA ALA A 14 -17.65 9.48 6.89
C ALA A 14 -17.33 10.69 5.98
N SER A 15 -18.24 11.67 5.92
CA SER A 15 -18.08 12.91 5.14
C SER A 15 -17.21 13.99 5.80
N LYS A 16 -16.81 13.80 7.08
CA LYS A 16 -16.00 14.76 7.83
C LYS A 16 -14.54 14.32 7.89
N ALA A 17 -13.61 15.29 7.96
CA ALA A 17 -12.23 15.01 8.28
C ALA A 17 -12.10 14.57 9.75
N PRO A 18 -11.18 13.64 10.08
CA PRO A 18 -10.89 13.27 11.46
C PRO A 18 -10.26 14.45 12.21
N ARG A 19 -10.52 14.52 13.50
CA ARG A 19 -9.96 15.52 14.41
C ARG A 19 -9.66 14.91 15.77
N TRP A 20 -8.84 15.54 16.56
CA TRP A 20 -8.65 15.12 17.95
C TRP A 20 -9.89 15.45 18.77
N VAL A 21 -10.44 14.39 19.37
CA VAL A 21 -11.61 14.49 20.26
C VAL A 21 -11.28 13.79 21.57
N ARG A 22 -11.49 14.47 22.68
CA ARG A 22 -11.29 13.90 24.01
C ARG A 22 -12.53 13.13 24.44
N GLY A 23 -12.33 11.91 24.92
CA GLY A 23 -13.47 11.06 25.25
C GLY A 23 -13.13 9.67 25.74
N GLN A 24 -14.11 8.80 25.66
CA GLN A 24 -14.04 7.40 26.03
C GLN A 24 -14.56 6.53 24.89
N LEU A 25 -13.83 5.46 24.56
CA LEU A 25 -14.20 4.49 23.54
C LEU A 25 -14.24 3.09 24.15
N SER A 26 -15.38 2.41 24.08
CA SER A 26 -15.51 1.06 24.60
C SER A 26 -14.98 0.02 23.61
N ILE A 27 -14.51 -1.11 24.15
CA ILE A 27 -14.13 -2.31 23.40
C ILE A 27 -14.92 -3.49 23.95
N THR A 28 -15.53 -4.23 23.05
CA THR A 28 -16.32 -5.45 23.35
C THR A 28 -15.40 -6.62 23.74
N GLU A 29 -15.97 -7.70 24.25
CA GLU A 29 -15.20 -8.87 24.67
C GLU A 29 -14.55 -9.63 23.50
N ASP A 30 -15.16 -9.52 22.32
CA ASP A 30 -14.65 -10.10 21.06
C ASP A 30 -13.67 -9.16 20.32
N GLY A 31 -13.24 -8.05 20.96
CA GLY A 31 -12.18 -7.19 20.45
C GLY A 31 -12.60 -6.20 19.37
N HIS A 32 -13.86 -5.73 19.38
CA HIS A 32 -14.35 -4.70 18.47
C HIS A 32 -14.64 -3.40 19.20
N PHE A 33 -14.53 -2.26 18.50
CA PHE A 33 -14.92 -0.98 19.05
C PHE A 33 -16.44 -0.91 19.26
N GLY A 34 -16.83 -0.37 20.40
CA GLY A 34 -18.22 -0.05 20.74
C GLY A 34 -18.49 1.44 20.59
N THR A 35 -19.19 2.01 21.57
CA THR A 35 -19.62 3.41 21.53
C THR A 35 -18.50 4.36 21.93
N PHE A 36 -18.30 5.42 21.16
CA PHE A 36 -17.52 6.60 21.54
C PHE A 36 -18.42 7.61 22.26
N ARG A 37 -17.90 8.21 23.35
CA ARG A 37 -18.53 9.33 24.06
C ARG A 37 -17.52 10.43 24.32
N GLU A 38 -17.84 11.65 23.93
CA GLU A 38 -17.04 12.82 24.31
C GLU A 38 -17.06 13.00 25.84
N ASP A 39 -15.87 13.24 26.40
CA ASP A 39 -15.67 13.47 27.83
C ASP A 39 -14.42 14.33 28.03
N SER A 40 -14.61 15.60 28.36
CA SER A 40 -13.52 16.56 28.59
C SER A 40 -12.63 16.20 29.77
N SER A 41 -13.09 15.33 30.68
CA SER A 41 -12.33 14.84 31.84
C SER A 41 -11.53 13.57 31.55
N ALA A 42 -11.68 12.97 30.37
CA ALA A 42 -10.97 11.75 29.96
C ALA A 42 -9.44 11.87 30.12
N GLY A 43 -8.75 10.74 30.20
CA GLY A 43 -7.29 10.65 30.42
C GLY A 43 -6.44 11.35 29.36
N GLY A 44 -5.12 11.33 29.54
CA GLY A 44 -4.16 12.09 28.73
C GLY A 44 -3.58 11.36 27.52
N ASP A 45 -3.79 10.04 27.38
CA ASP A 45 -3.25 9.27 26.26
C ASP A 45 -3.86 9.68 24.91
N TYR A 46 -3.15 9.39 23.82
CA TYR A 46 -3.55 9.67 22.44
C TYR A 46 -3.72 8.37 21.68
N PHE A 47 -4.80 8.27 20.92
CA PHE A 47 -5.16 7.08 20.16
C PHE A 47 -5.33 7.41 18.67
N LEU A 48 -4.57 6.72 17.81
CA LEU A 48 -4.74 6.73 16.36
C LEU A 48 -5.32 5.38 15.89
N PRO A 49 -6.08 5.35 14.78
CA PRO A 49 -6.24 4.12 14.03
C PRO A 49 -4.89 3.58 13.64
N GLY A 50 -4.74 2.26 13.52
CA GLY A 50 -3.51 1.69 12.97
C GLY A 50 -3.25 2.17 11.56
N PHE A 51 -1.97 2.36 11.21
CA PHE A 51 -1.55 2.65 9.85
C PHE A 51 -1.88 1.48 8.92
N CYS A 52 -2.01 1.78 7.63
CA CYS A 52 -2.06 0.79 6.57
C CYS A 52 -0.79 0.85 5.74
N ASP A 53 -0.33 -0.31 5.29
CA ASP A 53 0.56 -0.45 4.14
C ASP A 53 -0.24 -1.08 2.99
N VAL A 54 -0.54 -0.31 1.95
CA VAL A 54 -1.40 -0.80 0.86
C VAL A 54 -0.61 -1.40 -0.29
N HIS A 55 0.72 -1.50 -0.14
CA HIS A 55 1.60 -2.11 -1.11
C HIS A 55 2.87 -2.66 -0.44
N CYS A 56 2.86 -3.92 -0.08
CA CYS A 56 4.03 -4.68 0.32
C CYS A 56 3.86 -6.15 -0.06
N HIS A 57 4.86 -6.99 0.25
CA HIS A 57 4.93 -8.39 -0.13
C HIS A 57 5.43 -9.24 1.04
N ILE A 58 4.54 -9.71 1.90
CA ILE A 58 4.87 -10.62 2.99
C ILE A 58 5.23 -11.99 2.42
N GLY A 59 6.46 -12.47 2.70
CA GLY A 59 6.93 -13.77 2.24
C GLY A 59 7.97 -13.70 1.11
N PHE A 60 8.46 -12.50 0.76
CA PHE A 60 9.64 -12.35 -0.09
C PHE A 60 10.86 -11.96 0.75
N ALA A 61 11.93 -12.76 0.69
CA ALA A 61 13.19 -12.49 1.41
C ALA A 61 14.10 -11.55 0.62
N ALA A 62 14.16 -11.74 -0.70
CA ALA A 62 14.91 -10.92 -1.65
C ALA A 62 14.29 -11.08 -3.04
N VAL A 63 14.77 -10.32 -4.02
CA VAL A 63 14.30 -10.40 -5.41
C VAL A 63 14.37 -11.83 -5.93
N GLY A 64 13.18 -12.42 -6.19
CA GLY A 64 13.06 -13.79 -6.68
C GLY A 64 13.32 -14.89 -5.64
N GLN A 65 13.33 -14.56 -4.35
CA GLN A 65 13.49 -15.53 -3.26
C GLN A 65 12.27 -15.51 -2.34
N ILE A 66 11.75 -16.69 -2.04
CA ILE A 66 10.66 -16.87 -1.09
C ILE A 66 11.25 -16.89 0.32
N ALA A 67 10.63 -16.17 1.24
CA ALA A 67 10.99 -16.17 2.64
C ALA A 67 10.62 -17.50 3.30
N THR A 68 11.44 -17.93 4.26
CA THR A 68 11.05 -19.02 5.16
C THR A 68 9.86 -18.58 6.03
N PRO A 69 9.12 -19.52 6.66
CA PRO A 69 8.03 -19.16 7.59
C PRO A 69 8.48 -18.22 8.72
N GLN A 70 9.70 -18.40 9.25
CA GLN A 70 10.28 -17.53 10.28
C GLN A 70 10.56 -16.11 9.75
N GLU A 71 11.11 -16.00 8.55
CA GLU A 71 11.34 -14.69 7.91
C GLU A 71 10.03 -13.97 7.62
N ALA A 72 9.02 -14.67 7.08
CA ALA A 72 7.69 -14.10 6.82
C ALA A 72 7.02 -13.61 8.12
N LEU A 73 7.15 -14.37 9.22
CA LEU A 73 6.68 -13.95 10.53
C LEU A 73 7.42 -12.69 11.00
N ALA A 74 8.74 -12.64 10.88
CA ALA A 74 9.54 -11.49 11.26
C ALA A 74 9.20 -10.25 10.43
N GLN A 75 8.88 -10.40 9.14
CA GLN A 75 8.41 -9.32 8.27
C GLN A 75 7.10 -8.72 8.78
N ALA A 76 6.08 -9.54 9.02
CA ALA A 76 4.80 -9.08 9.56
C ALA A 76 4.93 -8.45 10.97
N GLN A 77 5.86 -8.94 11.79
CA GLN A 77 6.18 -8.35 13.10
C GLN A 77 6.90 -7.02 12.98
N ALA A 78 7.79 -6.84 12.01
CA ALA A 78 8.45 -5.57 11.73
C ALA A 78 7.45 -4.50 11.32
N ASP A 79 6.48 -4.85 10.46
CA ASP A 79 5.39 -3.97 10.06
C ASP A 79 4.51 -3.59 11.27
N LEU A 80 4.12 -4.57 12.08
CA LEU A 80 3.39 -4.34 13.34
C LEU A 80 4.15 -3.36 14.24
N GLY A 81 5.48 -3.53 14.34
CA GLY A 81 6.36 -2.72 15.20
C GLY A 81 6.37 -1.24 14.86
N CYS A 82 6.16 -0.86 13.60
CA CYS A 82 6.07 0.54 13.18
C CYS A 82 4.63 1.07 13.11
N GLY A 83 3.65 0.28 13.59
CA GLY A 83 2.26 0.69 13.71
C GLY A 83 1.38 0.35 12.51
N ILE A 84 1.85 -0.47 11.57
CA ILE A 84 1.00 -1.01 10.49
C ILE A 84 0.08 -2.06 11.11
N LEU A 85 -1.22 -1.79 11.10
CA LEU A 85 -2.25 -2.68 11.63
C LEU A 85 -3.24 -3.15 10.54
N ALA A 86 -2.91 -2.93 9.28
CA ALA A 86 -3.56 -3.52 8.12
C ALA A 86 -2.64 -3.48 6.92
N ILE A 87 -2.62 -4.55 6.15
CA ILE A 87 -1.75 -4.72 4.98
C ILE A 87 -2.61 -5.10 3.77
N ARG A 88 -2.37 -4.46 2.61
CA ARG A 88 -2.72 -5.05 1.31
C ARG A 88 -1.46 -5.61 0.69
N ASP A 89 -1.36 -6.94 0.66
CA ASP A 89 -0.27 -7.65 0.00
C ASP A 89 -0.51 -7.67 -1.52
N CYS A 90 0.36 -7.00 -2.25
CA CYS A 90 0.26 -6.79 -3.69
C CYS A 90 0.80 -7.95 -4.53
N GLY A 91 0.74 -9.13 -3.99
CA GLY A 91 1.00 -10.39 -4.69
C GLY A 91 2.05 -11.25 -4.02
N ASN A 92 1.70 -12.51 -3.84
CA ASN A 92 2.54 -13.54 -3.26
C ASN A 92 2.29 -14.87 -3.99
N LEU A 93 3.26 -15.79 -3.89
CA LEU A 93 3.09 -17.16 -4.39
C LEU A 93 2.24 -18.00 -3.44
N GLU A 94 2.59 -17.95 -2.16
CA GLU A 94 1.97 -18.73 -1.09
C GLU A 94 2.30 -18.06 0.25
N TYR A 95 1.34 -18.03 1.15
CA TYR A 95 1.56 -17.55 2.51
C TYR A 95 2.03 -18.69 3.41
N ALA A 96 3.03 -18.40 4.23
CA ALA A 96 3.49 -19.38 5.22
C ALA A 96 2.34 -19.73 6.17
N PRO A 97 2.22 -21.02 6.58
CA PRO A 97 1.18 -21.44 7.52
C PRO A 97 1.18 -20.59 8.81
N GLY A 98 0.01 -20.20 9.25
CA GLY A 98 -0.17 -19.41 10.47
C GLY A 98 0.12 -17.91 10.34
N ILE A 99 0.36 -17.38 9.14
CA ILE A 99 0.48 -15.92 8.94
C ILE A 99 -0.91 -15.29 8.86
N LEU A 100 -1.80 -15.80 8.01
CA LEU A 100 -3.12 -15.21 7.75
C LEU A 100 -4.07 -15.32 8.96
N GLU A 101 -4.02 -16.43 9.66
CA GLU A 101 -4.91 -16.75 10.79
C GLU A 101 -4.37 -16.28 12.14
N ASN A 102 -3.19 -15.62 12.18
CA ASN A 102 -2.58 -15.20 13.43
C ASN A 102 -3.19 -13.88 13.94
N PRO A 103 -3.99 -13.91 15.03
CA PRO A 103 -4.64 -12.70 15.55
C PRO A 103 -3.65 -11.69 16.16
N ALA A 104 -2.40 -12.09 16.38
CA ALA A 104 -1.31 -11.22 16.87
C ALA A 104 -0.52 -10.55 15.73
N LEU A 105 -0.95 -10.71 14.48
CA LEU A 105 -0.39 -10.03 13.30
C LEU A 105 -1.41 -9.10 12.66
N PRO A 106 -0.96 -8.09 11.89
CA PRO A 106 -1.85 -7.26 11.09
C PRO A 106 -2.68 -8.13 10.13
N PRO A 107 -3.97 -7.87 9.96
CA PRO A 107 -4.76 -8.52 8.93
C PRO A 107 -4.19 -8.20 7.54
N ILE A 108 -4.13 -9.22 6.68
CA ILE A 108 -3.60 -9.14 5.32
C ILE A 108 -4.75 -9.29 4.33
N ILE A 109 -4.91 -8.32 3.44
CA ILE A 109 -5.81 -8.34 2.28
C ILE A 109 -4.97 -8.77 1.07
N ARG A 110 -5.27 -9.93 0.50
CA ARG A 110 -4.45 -10.55 -0.56
C ARG A 110 -4.90 -10.11 -1.95
N CYS A 111 -3.95 -9.75 -2.80
CA CYS A 111 -4.18 -9.52 -4.23
C CYS A 111 -3.98 -10.79 -5.10
N GLY A 112 -3.76 -11.94 -4.49
CA GLY A 112 -3.41 -13.16 -5.22
C GLY A 112 -1.97 -13.14 -5.73
N ARG A 113 -1.72 -13.77 -6.88
CA ARG A 113 -0.42 -13.74 -7.55
C ARG A 113 -0.35 -12.62 -8.58
N HIS A 114 0.86 -12.07 -8.79
CA HIS A 114 1.11 -11.14 -9.88
C HIS A 114 0.75 -11.79 -11.24
N ILE A 115 0.19 -11.02 -12.16
CA ILE A 115 -0.05 -11.43 -13.53
C ILE A 115 0.87 -10.62 -14.44
N ALA A 116 1.68 -11.28 -15.26
CA ALA A 116 2.62 -10.62 -16.18
C ALA A 116 2.78 -11.39 -17.49
N ARG A 117 3.43 -10.77 -18.48
CA ARG A 117 3.89 -11.46 -19.69
C ARG A 117 5.11 -12.31 -19.37
N PRO A 118 5.38 -13.39 -20.12
CA PRO A 118 6.55 -14.24 -19.92
C PRO A 118 7.86 -13.45 -19.89
N LYS A 119 8.66 -13.67 -18.86
CA LYS A 119 9.95 -13.00 -18.64
C LYS A 119 9.90 -11.48 -18.49
N ARG A 120 8.72 -10.92 -18.21
CA ARG A 120 8.48 -9.47 -18.08
C ARG A 120 8.12 -9.08 -16.64
N TYR A 121 8.74 -9.70 -15.67
CA TYR A 121 8.77 -9.34 -14.26
C TYR A 121 9.85 -10.14 -13.53
N MET A 122 9.84 -10.12 -12.20
CA MET A 122 10.70 -10.96 -11.37
C MET A 122 10.39 -12.45 -11.62
N ARG A 123 11.43 -13.26 -11.77
CA ARG A 123 11.26 -14.70 -12.05
C ARG A 123 10.51 -15.39 -10.92
N LEU A 124 9.73 -16.40 -11.27
CA LEU A 124 8.96 -17.29 -10.39
C LEU A 124 7.73 -16.65 -9.71
N LEU A 125 7.65 -15.32 -9.63
CA LEU A 125 6.54 -14.66 -8.94
C LEU A 125 5.24 -14.65 -9.73
N PRO A 126 5.21 -14.17 -11.01
CA PRO A 126 3.96 -13.99 -11.72
C PRO A 126 3.38 -15.29 -12.25
N ILE A 127 2.08 -15.27 -12.47
CA ILE A 127 1.44 -16.12 -13.47
C ILE A 127 1.81 -15.52 -14.82
N GLU A 128 2.56 -16.27 -15.62
CA GLU A 128 2.96 -15.83 -16.96
C GLU A 128 1.85 -16.14 -17.96
N VAL A 129 1.27 -15.10 -18.57
CA VAL A 129 0.23 -15.21 -19.59
C VAL A 129 0.86 -15.15 -20.97
N GLU A 130 0.96 -16.28 -21.67
CA GLU A 130 1.57 -16.38 -22.99
C GLU A 130 0.67 -15.83 -24.08
N ASN A 131 -0.61 -16.23 -24.11
CA ASN A 131 -1.57 -15.71 -25.07
C ASN A 131 -2.33 -14.53 -24.47
N LEU A 132 -2.38 -13.41 -25.16
CA LEU A 132 -3.08 -12.21 -24.68
C LEU A 132 -4.56 -12.46 -24.39
N SER A 133 -5.20 -13.30 -25.19
CA SER A 133 -6.62 -13.68 -25.03
C SER A 133 -6.94 -14.43 -23.74
N ASP A 134 -5.92 -14.96 -23.04
CA ASP A 134 -6.12 -15.70 -21.80
C ASP A 134 -6.18 -14.76 -20.58
N LEU A 135 -5.81 -13.47 -20.73
CA LEU A 135 -5.75 -12.53 -19.62
C LEU A 135 -7.08 -12.40 -18.86
N PRO A 136 -8.26 -12.27 -19.52
CA PRO A 136 -9.53 -12.14 -18.80
C PRO A 136 -9.82 -13.36 -17.92
N GLN A 137 -9.58 -14.57 -18.43
CA GLN A 137 -9.79 -15.81 -17.67
C GLN A 137 -8.82 -15.90 -16.46
N VAL A 138 -7.55 -15.51 -16.65
CA VAL A 138 -6.56 -15.52 -15.58
C VAL A 138 -6.90 -14.50 -14.50
N MET A 139 -7.35 -13.30 -14.87
CA MET A 139 -7.75 -12.27 -13.93
C MET A 139 -8.99 -12.68 -13.13
N ALA A 140 -10.01 -13.26 -13.78
CA ALA A 140 -11.18 -13.82 -13.10
C ALA A 140 -10.81 -14.92 -12.11
N ALA A 141 -9.92 -15.84 -12.49
CA ALA A 141 -9.43 -16.90 -11.61
C ALA A 141 -8.66 -16.37 -10.40
N GLN A 142 -7.87 -15.30 -10.57
CA GLN A 142 -7.18 -14.66 -9.45
C GLN A 142 -8.15 -13.89 -8.55
N ALA A 143 -9.18 -13.26 -9.10
CA ALA A 143 -10.23 -12.60 -8.32
C ALA A 143 -10.93 -13.58 -7.36
N GLN A 144 -11.24 -14.80 -7.81
CA GLN A 144 -11.86 -15.85 -6.99
C GLN A 144 -10.95 -16.38 -5.87
N GLN A 145 -9.62 -16.22 -5.97
CA GLN A 145 -8.63 -16.73 -5.01
C GLN A 145 -8.08 -15.64 -4.08
N SER A 146 -8.45 -14.40 -4.30
CA SER A 146 -7.97 -13.23 -3.55
C SER A 146 -9.01 -12.71 -2.56
N ASP A 147 -8.67 -11.65 -1.85
CA ASP A 147 -9.57 -10.96 -0.92
C ASP A 147 -10.18 -9.71 -1.57
N GLY A 148 -10.68 -9.86 -2.80
CA GLY A 148 -11.33 -8.80 -3.58
C GLY A 148 -10.37 -7.89 -4.33
N TRP A 149 -9.15 -8.34 -4.62
CA TRP A 149 -8.15 -7.62 -5.39
C TRP A 149 -7.40 -8.53 -6.37
N VAL A 150 -7.07 -7.99 -7.54
CA VAL A 150 -6.20 -8.64 -8.53
C VAL A 150 -4.99 -7.75 -8.80
N LYS A 151 -3.81 -8.33 -8.82
CA LYS A 151 -2.54 -7.65 -9.12
C LYS A 151 -2.08 -7.95 -10.53
N ILE A 152 -1.88 -6.90 -11.34
CA ILE A 152 -1.30 -7.01 -12.68
C ILE A 152 -0.03 -6.16 -12.81
N VAL A 153 0.93 -6.62 -13.61
CA VAL A 153 2.10 -5.83 -14.02
C VAL A 153 1.78 -5.20 -15.37
N ALA A 154 1.73 -3.87 -15.44
CA ALA A 154 1.31 -3.17 -16.65
C ALA A 154 2.48 -2.82 -17.59
N ASP A 155 3.67 -2.64 -17.06
CA ASP A 155 4.88 -2.38 -17.85
C ASP A 155 6.12 -3.06 -17.30
N TRP A 156 7.10 -3.22 -18.15
CA TRP A 156 8.45 -3.70 -17.81
C TRP A 156 9.44 -3.36 -18.91
N ILE A 157 10.73 -3.41 -18.60
CA ILE A 157 11.78 -3.24 -19.63
C ILE A 157 11.65 -4.31 -20.73
N ASP A 158 11.57 -3.88 -21.99
CA ASP A 158 11.67 -4.78 -23.14
C ASP A 158 13.12 -4.98 -23.60
N ARG A 159 13.78 -5.97 -23.02
CA ARG A 159 15.18 -6.26 -23.31
C ARG A 159 15.43 -6.79 -24.72
N SER A 160 14.39 -7.13 -25.50
CA SER A 160 14.54 -7.62 -26.89
C SER A 160 14.99 -6.53 -27.87
N LYS A 161 14.77 -5.25 -27.50
CA LYS A 161 15.14 -4.08 -28.31
C LYS A 161 16.62 -3.67 -28.18
N GLY A 162 17.43 -4.41 -27.41
CA GLY A 162 18.86 -4.09 -27.24
C GLY A 162 19.09 -2.70 -26.65
N ALA A 163 19.84 -1.84 -27.32
CA ALA A 163 20.12 -0.48 -26.84
C ALA A 163 18.88 0.42 -26.75
N ASP A 164 17.86 0.15 -27.57
CA ASP A 164 16.58 0.89 -27.58
C ASP A 164 15.56 0.35 -26.57
N SER A 165 15.99 -0.56 -25.68
CA SER A 165 15.12 -1.09 -24.60
C SER A 165 14.71 0.00 -23.64
N ASP A 166 13.42 0.06 -23.34
CA ASP A 166 12.83 0.96 -22.36
C ASP A 166 11.65 0.27 -21.66
N LEU A 167 10.97 0.98 -20.77
CA LEU A 167 9.71 0.58 -20.20
C LEU A 167 8.63 0.54 -21.28
N ASP A 168 8.07 -0.63 -21.51
CA ASP A 168 7.00 -0.82 -22.49
C ASP A 168 5.76 -1.42 -21.83
N PRO A 169 4.55 -1.01 -22.26
CA PRO A 169 3.31 -1.65 -21.87
C PRO A 169 3.32 -3.15 -22.21
N LEU A 170 2.87 -3.97 -21.28
CA LEU A 170 2.80 -5.43 -21.46
C LEU A 170 1.52 -5.88 -22.18
N TRP A 171 0.50 -5.05 -22.16
CA TRP A 171 -0.84 -5.40 -22.60
C TRP A 171 -1.40 -4.33 -23.53
N PRO A 172 -2.06 -4.73 -24.66
CA PRO A 172 -2.92 -3.84 -25.41
C PRO A 172 -4.09 -3.36 -24.54
N THR A 173 -4.50 -2.12 -24.71
CA THR A 173 -5.59 -1.50 -23.90
C THR A 173 -6.90 -2.29 -23.96
N GLU A 174 -7.26 -2.82 -25.13
CA GLU A 174 -8.51 -3.61 -25.27
C GLU A 174 -8.46 -4.91 -24.45
N ILE A 175 -7.32 -5.58 -24.40
CA ILE A 175 -7.14 -6.78 -23.57
C ILE A 175 -7.16 -6.42 -22.07
N LEU A 176 -6.59 -5.27 -21.69
CA LEU A 176 -6.71 -4.75 -20.30
C LEU A 176 -8.17 -4.50 -19.93
N LYS A 177 -8.96 -3.88 -20.81
CA LYS A 177 -10.41 -3.65 -20.61
C LYS A 177 -11.16 -4.95 -20.34
N GLU A 178 -10.91 -5.96 -21.18
CA GLU A 178 -11.54 -7.28 -21.02
C GLU A 178 -11.11 -7.94 -19.70
N GLY A 179 -9.82 -7.89 -19.38
CA GLY A 179 -9.27 -8.47 -18.14
C GLY A 179 -9.80 -7.78 -16.88
N ILE A 180 -9.78 -6.45 -16.83
CA ILE A 180 -10.30 -5.68 -15.70
C ILE A 180 -11.81 -5.91 -15.53
N ALA A 181 -12.58 -5.91 -16.64
CA ALA A 181 -14.00 -6.22 -16.60
C ALA A 181 -14.28 -7.63 -16.06
N ALA A 182 -13.46 -8.62 -16.42
CA ALA A 182 -13.58 -9.99 -15.90
C ALA A 182 -13.31 -10.07 -14.38
N ALA A 183 -12.31 -9.35 -13.88
CA ALA A 183 -12.06 -9.25 -12.42
C ALA A 183 -13.22 -8.54 -11.70
N HIS A 184 -13.75 -7.46 -12.27
CA HIS A 184 -14.90 -6.73 -11.71
C HIS A 184 -16.17 -7.60 -11.67
N GLN A 185 -16.40 -8.47 -12.67
CA GLN A 185 -17.53 -9.42 -12.67
C GLN A 185 -17.46 -10.42 -11.50
N GLU A 186 -16.26 -10.77 -11.06
CA GLU A 186 -16.01 -11.59 -9.86
C GLU A 186 -16.02 -10.77 -8.56
N GLY A 187 -16.31 -9.46 -8.62
CA GLY A 187 -16.36 -8.57 -7.47
C GLY A 187 -15.01 -8.06 -6.97
N ALA A 188 -13.92 -8.29 -7.70
CA ALA A 188 -12.59 -7.83 -7.33
C ALA A 188 -12.22 -6.52 -8.02
N ARG A 189 -11.49 -5.65 -7.32
CA ARG A 189 -10.79 -4.48 -7.85
C ARG A 189 -9.43 -4.88 -8.42
N VAL A 190 -8.87 -4.06 -9.30
CA VAL A 190 -7.57 -4.32 -9.93
C VAL A 190 -6.55 -3.25 -9.55
N THR A 191 -5.37 -3.68 -9.10
CA THR A 191 -4.22 -2.81 -8.86
C THR A 191 -3.09 -3.16 -9.83
N ALA A 192 -2.38 -2.14 -10.34
CA ALA A 192 -1.38 -2.34 -11.38
C ALA A 192 -0.03 -1.69 -11.04
N HIS A 193 1.04 -2.48 -11.10
CA HIS A 193 2.40 -1.96 -11.21
C HIS A 193 2.54 -1.17 -12.52
N ALA A 194 2.90 0.11 -12.46
CA ALA A 194 3.13 0.93 -13.63
C ALA A 194 4.13 2.06 -13.36
N PHE A 195 5.20 2.10 -14.14
CA PHE A 195 6.16 3.18 -14.13
C PHE A 195 6.00 4.12 -15.33
N SER A 196 5.65 3.59 -16.51
CA SER A 196 5.66 4.38 -17.74
C SER A 196 4.35 5.11 -18.01
N HIS A 197 4.47 6.34 -18.52
CA HIS A 197 3.34 7.13 -18.98
C HIS A 197 2.40 6.37 -19.94
N LYS A 198 2.99 5.61 -20.87
CA LYS A 198 2.22 4.84 -21.86
C LYS A 198 1.37 3.72 -21.24
N ALA A 199 1.93 2.99 -20.27
CA ALA A 199 1.18 1.94 -19.59
C ALA A 199 0.05 2.53 -18.75
N ILE A 200 0.30 3.66 -18.09
CA ILE A 200 -0.69 4.37 -17.28
C ILE A 200 -1.86 4.86 -18.14
N ALA A 201 -1.62 5.40 -19.33
CA ALA A 201 -2.67 5.76 -20.26
C ALA A 201 -3.60 4.58 -20.59
N GLY A 202 -3.01 3.41 -20.92
CA GLY A 202 -3.78 2.20 -21.18
C GLY A 202 -4.57 1.70 -19.97
N LEU A 203 -4.03 1.81 -18.75
CA LEU A 203 -4.70 1.45 -17.49
C LEU A 203 -5.90 2.38 -17.23
N LEU A 204 -5.72 3.68 -17.37
CA LEU A 204 -6.81 4.66 -17.20
C LEU A 204 -7.94 4.36 -18.20
N ASP A 205 -7.62 4.16 -19.46
CA ASP A 205 -8.61 3.80 -20.48
C ASP A 205 -9.32 2.47 -20.20
N ALA A 206 -8.63 1.53 -19.57
CA ALA A 206 -9.16 0.21 -19.25
C ALA A 206 -10.00 0.17 -17.96
N GLY A 207 -10.04 1.24 -17.15
CA GLY A 207 -10.86 1.32 -15.94
C GLY A 207 -10.20 0.71 -14.71
N ILE A 208 -8.89 0.92 -14.54
CA ILE A 208 -8.12 0.49 -13.37
C ILE A 208 -8.65 1.09 -12.06
N ASP A 209 -8.51 0.37 -10.94
CA ASP A 209 -8.97 0.82 -9.63
C ASP A 209 -7.85 1.39 -8.75
N CYS A 210 -6.58 1.07 -9.03
CA CYS A 210 -5.42 1.60 -8.30
C CYS A 210 -4.16 1.54 -9.16
N ILE A 211 -3.36 2.61 -9.16
CA ILE A 211 -2.05 2.64 -9.82
C ILE A 211 -0.98 2.58 -8.74
N GLU A 212 -0.08 1.62 -8.86
CA GLU A 212 1.09 1.48 -8.00
C GLU A 212 2.28 2.18 -8.63
N HIS A 213 3.10 2.83 -7.80
CA HIS A 213 4.23 3.68 -8.18
C HIS A 213 3.78 4.92 -8.97
N GLY A 214 3.23 4.74 -10.17
CA GLY A 214 2.69 5.82 -10.99
C GLY A 214 3.73 6.85 -11.42
N SER A 215 5.02 6.49 -11.49
CA SER A 215 6.14 7.42 -11.66
C SER A 215 6.12 8.18 -13.01
N GLY A 216 5.34 7.71 -13.97
CA GLY A 216 5.16 8.34 -15.28
C GLY A 216 3.84 9.07 -15.45
N ILE A 217 3.06 9.27 -14.39
CA ILE A 217 1.83 10.07 -14.42
C ILE A 217 2.18 11.53 -14.71
N ASP A 218 1.59 12.12 -15.75
CA ASP A 218 1.66 13.55 -16.00
C ASP A 218 0.47 14.31 -15.41
N GLU A 219 0.43 15.63 -15.58
CA GLU A 219 -0.64 16.48 -15.04
C GLU A 219 -2.03 16.11 -15.58
N GLU A 220 -2.15 15.73 -16.86
CA GLU A 220 -3.41 15.33 -17.46
C GLU A 220 -3.92 14.01 -16.90
N GLN A 221 -3.03 13.03 -16.76
CA GLN A 221 -3.35 11.74 -16.14
C GLN A 221 -3.65 11.88 -14.64
N ALA A 222 -2.96 12.78 -13.93
CA ALA A 222 -3.25 13.11 -12.53
C ALA A 222 -4.68 13.68 -12.39
N GLN A 223 -5.07 14.60 -13.25
CA GLN A 223 -6.44 15.12 -13.28
C GLN A 223 -7.47 14.04 -13.61
N GLU A 224 -7.12 13.09 -14.49
CA GLU A 224 -7.98 11.94 -14.78
C GLU A 224 -8.15 11.03 -13.56
N CYS A 225 -7.07 10.75 -12.83
CA CYS A 225 -7.13 10.01 -11.56
C CYS A 225 -8.07 10.69 -10.57
N VAL A 226 -7.99 12.01 -10.43
CA VAL A 226 -8.87 12.80 -9.55
C VAL A 226 -10.34 12.68 -9.98
N ARG A 227 -10.62 12.91 -11.28
CA ARG A 227 -12.00 12.84 -11.80
C ARG A 227 -12.67 11.49 -11.60
N ARG A 228 -11.90 10.40 -11.70
CA ARG A 228 -12.41 9.02 -11.55
C ARG A 228 -12.28 8.47 -10.14
N GLY A 229 -11.60 9.19 -9.23
CA GLY A 229 -11.32 8.71 -7.89
C GLY A 229 -10.35 7.52 -7.87
N ILE A 230 -9.42 7.45 -8.83
CA ILE A 230 -8.39 6.40 -8.91
C ILE A 230 -7.21 6.81 -8.02
N PRO A 231 -6.93 6.08 -6.93
CA PRO A 231 -5.80 6.40 -6.08
C PRO A 231 -4.48 5.94 -6.68
N VAL A 232 -3.41 6.56 -6.18
CA VAL A 232 -2.03 6.21 -6.48
C VAL A 232 -1.31 5.81 -5.20
N THR A 233 -0.56 4.71 -5.24
CA THR A 233 0.35 4.29 -4.18
C THR A 233 1.77 4.59 -4.63
N PRO A 234 2.37 5.75 -4.26
CA PRO A 234 3.59 6.26 -4.91
C PRO A 234 4.86 5.46 -4.58
N THR A 235 4.89 4.72 -3.45
CA THR A 235 6.03 3.90 -3.04
C THR A 235 7.38 4.61 -3.25
N LEU A 236 7.54 5.77 -2.63
CA LEU A 236 8.73 6.60 -2.87
C LEU A 236 10.04 5.89 -2.49
N LEU A 237 9.98 4.95 -1.53
CA LEU A 237 11.13 4.08 -1.21
C LEU A 237 11.61 3.29 -2.43
N GLN A 238 10.68 2.79 -3.25
CA GLN A 238 11.01 2.08 -4.48
C GLN A 238 11.59 3.04 -5.53
N VAL A 239 11.01 4.23 -5.67
CA VAL A 239 11.50 5.25 -6.61
C VAL A 239 12.91 5.73 -6.24
N GLU A 240 13.28 5.76 -4.96
CA GLU A 240 14.65 6.06 -4.52
C GLU A 240 15.70 5.08 -5.08
N LEU A 241 15.31 3.88 -5.51
CA LEU A 241 16.21 2.89 -6.13
C LEU A 241 16.40 3.09 -7.64
N PHE A 242 15.65 3.96 -8.28
CA PHE A 242 15.68 4.09 -9.74
C PHE A 242 17.06 4.51 -10.29
N ASN A 243 17.82 5.31 -9.54
CA ASN A 243 19.20 5.63 -9.90
C ASN A 243 20.11 4.38 -9.90
N GLN A 244 19.84 3.41 -8.99
CA GLN A 244 20.58 2.14 -8.97
C GLN A 244 20.18 1.27 -10.16
N PHE A 245 18.89 1.24 -10.53
CA PHE A 245 18.42 0.52 -11.72
C PHE A 245 19.00 1.14 -13.01
N ALA A 246 19.06 2.48 -13.08
CA ALA A 246 19.73 3.18 -14.16
C ALA A 246 21.22 2.78 -14.27
N ALA A 247 21.94 2.78 -13.16
CA ALA A 247 23.34 2.38 -13.11
C ALA A 247 23.57 0.92 -13.51
N GLN A 248 22.70 0.00 -13.07
CA GLN A 248 22.75 -1.43 -13.42
C GLN A 248 22.45 -1.67 -14.91
N ALA A 249 21.53 -0.92 -15.49
CA ALA A 249 21.22 -0.98 -16.92
C ALA A 249 22.42 -0.49 -17.77
N GLY A 250 23.03 0.59 -17.34
CA GLY A 250 24.28 1.12 -17.87
C GLY A 250 24.30 1.25 -19.40
N LYS A 251 25.42 0.88 -20.01
CA LYS A 251 25.60 0.95 -21.46
C LYS A 251 24.81 -0.10 -22.25
N LYS A 252 24.27 -1.12 -21.56
CA LYS A 252 23.54 -2.20 -22.24
C LYS A 252 22.14 -1.76 -22.67
N TYR A 253 21.49 -0.93 -21.83
CA TYR A 253 20.14 -0.42 -22.03
C TYR A 253 20.10 1.10 -21.79
N PRO A 254 20.75 1.91 -22.62
CA PRO A 254 20.96 3.33 -22.33
C PRO A 254 19.66 4.15 -22.30
N VAL A 255 18.67 3.79 -23.12
CA VAL A 255 17.35 4.48 -23.11
C VAL A 255 16.64 4.22 -21.79
N TYR A 256 16.53 2.97 -21.37
CA TYR A 256 15.94 2.62 -20.06
C TYR A 256 16.72 3.28 -18.90
N ALA A 257 18.05 3.28 -18.97
CA ALA A 257 18.87 3.94 -17.94
C ALA A 257 18.55 5.43 -17.84
N ALA A 258 18.40 6.12 -18.97
CA ALA A 258 18.03 7.53 -19.01
C ALA A 258 16.62 7.77 -18.46
N THR A 259 15.64 6.93 -18.82
CA THR A 259 14.26 6.99 -18.29
C THR A 259 14.25 6.84 -16.78
N MET A 260 14.90 5.82 -16.22
CA MET A 260 14.95 5.59 -14.78
C MET A 260 15.68 6.72 -14.04
N GLN A 261 16.76 7.24 -14.62
CA GLN A 261 17.50 8.36 -14.04
C GLN A 261 16.64 9.63 -14.01
N GLN A 262 15.92 9.94 -15.08
CA GLN A 262 15.04 11.10 -15.16
C GLN A 262 13.91 10.99 -14.12
N MET A 263 13.25 9.83 -14.01
CA MET A 263 12.20 9.60 -13.00
C MET A 263 12.74 9.79 -11.58
N TRP A 264 13.96 9.32 -11.32
CA TRP A 264 14.62 9.51 -10.02
C TRP A 264 14.92 10.98 -9.74
N GLU A 265 15.44 11.72 -10.71
CA GLU A 265 15.75 13.15 -10.57
C GLU A 265 14.49 13.97 -10.29
N GLN A 266 13.39 13.69 -10.97
CA GLN A 266 12.13 14.42 -10.88
C GLN A 266 11.18 13.91 -9.78
N ARG A 267 11.54 12.89 -9.00
CA ARG A 267 10.64 12.18 -8.10
C ARG A 267 9.93 13.05 -7.07
N ARG A 268 10.59 14.10 -6.60
CA ARG A 268 10.01 15.01 -5.58
C ARG A 268 8.99 15.94 -6.19
N GLU A 269 9.35 16.57 -7.30
CA GLU A 269 8.48 17.45 -8.06
C GLU A 269 7.27 16.68 -8.59
N HIS A 270 7.48 15.46 -9.06
CA HIS A 270 6.42 14.57 -9.51
C HIS A 270 5.46 14.21 -8.37
N PHE A 271 5.97 13.82 -7.20
CA PHE A 271 5.13 13.52 -6.03
C PHE A 271 4.36 14.76 -5.56
N ALA A 272 4.99 15.95 -5.51
CA ALA A 272 4.32 17.20 -5.20
C ALA A 272 3.21 17.51 -6.21
N MET A 273 3.45 17.31 -7.51
CA MET A 273 2.44 17.46 -8.56
C MET A 273 1.22 16.55 -8.33
N LEU A 274 1.41 15.28 -7.99
CA LEU A 274 0.30 14.36 -7.68
C LEU A 274 -0.52 14.87 -6.47
N HIS A 275 0.16 15.30 -5.41
CA HIS A 275 -0.47 15.84 -4.21
C HIS A 275 -1.25 17.13 -4.50
N ASP A 276 -0.63 18.09 -5.19
CA ASP A 276 -1.21 19.40 -5.50
C ASP A 276 -2.38 19.28 -6.49
N ALA A 277 -2.34 18.29 -7.38
CA ALA A 277 -3.47 17.95 -8.25
C ALA A 277 -4.67 17.38 -7.48
N GLY A 278 -4.47 16.93 -6.23
CA GLY A 278 -5.51 16.33 -5.39
C GLY A 278 -5.72 14.84 -5.63
N VAL A 279 -4.74 14.14 -6.20
CA VAL A 279 -4.78 12.68 -6.35
C VAL A 279 -4.89 12.04 -4.96
N GLN A 280 -5.78 11.06 -4.83
CA GLN A 280 -5.86 10.26 -3.61
C GLN A 280 -4.59 9.42 -3.47
N LEU A 281 -3.70 9.82 -2.55
CA LEU A 281 -2.47 9.09 -2.26
C LEU A 281 -2.70 8.06 -1.16
N LEU A 282 -2.16 6.85 -1.35
CA LEU A 282 -2.23 5.76 -0.39
C LEU A 282 -0.81 5.31 -0.02
N PRO A 283 -0.48 5.14 1.27
CA PRO A 283 0.86 4.74 1.68
C PRO A 283 1.13 3.28 1.32
N GLY A 284 2.29 3.03 0.74
CA GLY A 284 2.80 1.71 0.42
C GLY A 284 4.32 1.71 0.40
N THR A 285 4.95 0.72 1.00
CA THR A 285 6.40 0.67 1.15
C THR A 285 7.10 -0.07 0.03
N ASP A 286 6.40 -0.94 -0.68
CA ASP A 286 6.96 -1.96 -1.59
C ASP A 286 8.01 -2.85 -0.89
N SER A 287 7.79 -3.08 0.44
CA SER A 287 8.62 -3.97 1.24
C SER A 287 8.46 -5.42 0.79
N GLY A 288 9.52 -6.19 0.93
CA GLY A 288 9.63 -7.55 0.40
C GLY A 288 10.34 -7.56 -0.95
N GLY A 289 11.58 -7.99 -0.97
CA GLY A 289 12.44 -8.01 -2.15
C GLY A 289 13.54 -6.96 -2.11
N TYR A 290 13.28 -5.73 -2.52
CA TYR A 290 14.27 -4.65 -2.51
C TYR A 290 14.27 -3.87 -1.19
N GLN A 291 13.12 -3.68 -0.58
CA GLN A 291 12.96 -2.93 0.66
C GLN A 291 12.71 -3.88 1.84
N PRO A 292 13.31 -3.63 3.01
CA PRO A 292 12.96 -4.38 4.22
C PRO A 292 11.57 -3.97 4.72
N HIS A 293 10.94 -4.84 5.49
CA HIS A 293 9.71 -4.53 6.22
C HIS A 293 9.98 -3.60 7.42
N GLY A 294 8.94 -2.92 7.90
CA GLY A 294 9.06 -1.95 8.99
C GLY A 294 9.47 -0.54 8.57
N GLU A 295 9.48 -0.24 7.29
CA GLU A 295 10.01 1.01 6.71
C GLU A 295 8.95 2.10 6.45
N LEU A 296 7.70 1.91 6.93
CA LEU A 296 6.64 2.89 6.72
C LEU A 296 7.06 4.31 7.15
N GLY A 297 7.78 4.44 8.25
CA GLY A 297 8.26 5.76 8.73
C GLY A 297 9.18 6.46 7.73
N ARG A 298 9.99 5.70 6.97
CA ARG A 298 10.82 6.27 5.90
C ARG A 298 9.98 6.67 4.70
N GLU A 299 9.02 5.86 4.28
CA GLU A 299 8.08 6.21 3.21
C GLU A 299 7.35 7.51 3.52
N LEU A 300 6.73 7.61 4.71
CA LEU A 300 6.01 8.81 5.15
C LEU A 300 6.92 10.05 5.29
N SER A 301 8.19 9.86 5.67
CA SER A 301 9.17 10.95 5.70
C SER A 301 9.53 11.49 4.31
N LEU A 302 9.46 10.65 3.27
CA LEU A 302 9.61 11.10 1.89
C LEU A 302 8.41 11.94 1.44
N TRP A 303 7.19 11.59 1.88
CA TRP A 303 5.99 12.38 1.63
C TRP A 303 6.07 13.77 2.26
N GLU A 304 6.55 13.86 3.50
CA GLU A 304 6.77 15.14 4.18
C GLU A 304 7.77 16.01 3.41
N ARG A 305 8.88 15.42 2.93
CA ARG A 305 9.85 16.13 2.08
C ARG A 305 9.27 16.55 0.73
N GLY A 306 8.23 15.88 0.26
CA GLY A 306 7.45 16.24 -0.92
C GLY A 306 6.36 17.27 -0.68
N GLY A 307 6.28 17.85 0.53
CA GLY A 307 5.40 18.97 0.85
C GLY A 307 4.08 18.61 1.54
N VAL A 308 3.81 17.32 1.80
CA VAL A 308 2.60 16.92 2.53
C VAL A 308 2.78 17.13 4.03
N SER A 309 1.83 17.79 4.68
CA SER A 309 1.92 18.04 6.12
C SER A 309 1.78 16.75 6.95
N PRO A 310 2.43 16.65 8.15
CA PRO A 310 2.31 15.48 9.01
C PRO A 310 0.85 15.08 9.34
N HIS A 311 -0.03 16.07 9.54
CA HIS A 311 -1.45 15.82 9.76
C HIS A 311 -2.14 15.15 8.58
N GLN A 312 -1.88 15.61 7.35
CA GLN A 312 -2.43 15.00 6.15
C GLN A 312 -1.87 13.59 5.93
N ILE A 313 -0.56 13.39 6.19
CA ILE A 313 0.07 12.08 6.08
C ILE A 313 -0.58 11.07 7.03
N ILE A 314 -0.82 11.46 8.29
CA ILE A 314 -1.51 10.60 9.26
C ILE A 314 -2.93 10.27 8.77
N ASP A 315 -3.68 11.25 8.25
CA ASP A 315 -5.02 11.01 7.69
C ASP A 315 -4.96 10.03 6.50
N PHE A 316 -4.04 10.24 5.57
CA PHE A 316 -3.83 9.34 4.43
C PHE A 316 -3.45 7.92 4.86
N ALA A 317 -2.55 7.80 5.85
CA ALA A 317 -2.03 6.51 6.29
C ALA A 317 -2.97 5.76 7.26
N THR A 318 -4.00 6.42 7.78
CA THR A 318 -4.97 5.83 8.70
C THR A 318 -6.38 5.80 8.10
N TRP A 319 -7.20 6.84 8.30
CA TRP A 319 -8.60 6.87 7.92
C TRP A 319 -8.81 6.62 6.42
N ARG A 320 -8.12 7.34 5.54
CA ARG A 320 -8.32 7.24 4.09
C ARG A 320 -7.90 5.88 3.54
N ALA A 321 -6.76 5.35 4.00
CA ALA A 321 -6.32 4.03 3.59
C ALA A 321 -7.27 2.93 4.08
N ARG A 322 -7.79 3.04 5.32
CA ARG A 322 -8.78 2.10 5.86
C ARG A 322 -10.11 2.17 5.13
N ASP A 323 -10.62 3.36 4.84
CA ASP A 323 -11.82 3.56 4.01
C ASP A 323 -11.65 2.90 2.64
N TYR A 324 -10.50 3.14 2.02
CA TYR A 324 -10.20 2.58 0.70
C TYR A 324 -10.14 1.04 0.71
N LEU A 325 -9.57 0.46 1.75
CA LEU A 325 -9.52 -0.99 1.92
C LEU A 325 -10.86 -1.60 2.37
N GLY A 326 -11.84 -0.78 2.75
CA GLY A 326 -13.14 -1.24 3.26
C GLY A 326 -13.06 -1.83 4.67
N ILE A 327 -12.07 -1.42 5.45
CA ILE A 327 -11.89 -1.82 6.84
C ILE A 327 -12.15 -0.64 7.76
N GLY A 328 -12.82 -0.89 8.89
CA GLY A 328 -13.12 0.15 9.85
C GLY A 328 -11.88 0.72 10.57
N ALA A 329 -12.06 1.87 11.21
CA ALA A 329 -11.05 2.52 12.04
C ALA A 329 -11.54 2.59 13.52
N LEU A 330 -11.49 3.77 14.17
CA LEU A 330 -11.98 3.97 15.55
C LEU A 330 -13.51 4.14 15.56
N GLU A 331 -14.25 3.23 14.98
CA GLU A 331 -15.71 3.32 14.84
C GLU A 331 -16.43 2.05 15.32
N PRO A 332 -17.70 2.15 15.78
CA PRO A 332 -18.43 1.01 16.29
C PRO A 332 -18.49 -0.17 15.32
N GLY A 333 -18.20 -1.37 15.82
CA GLY A 333 -18.18 -2.61 15.05
C GLY A 333 -16.86 -2.89 14.32
N ALA A 334 -15.95 -1.92 14.18
CA ALA A 334 -14.63 -2.16 13.63
C ALA A 334 -13.74 -2.95 14.61
N ARG A 335 -12.76 -3.69 14.08
CA ARG A 335 -11.72 -4.33 14.90
C ARG A 335 -11.04 -3.28 15.77
N ALA A 336 -10.85 -3.55 17.05
CA ALA A 336 -10.17 -2.63 17.97
C ALA A 336 -8.64 -2.67 17.77
N ASP A 337 -8.23 -2.25 16.56
CA ASP A 337 -6.84 -2.13 16.14
C ASP A 337 -6.43 -0.65 16.22
N TYR A 338 -5.55 -0.31 17.18
CA TYR A 338 -5.19 1.08 17.45
C TYR A 338 -3.74 1.24 17.91
N LEU A 339 -3.25 2.47 17.81
CA LEU A 339 -1.95 2.91 18.30
C LEU A 339 -2.16 3.82 19.50
N ARG A 340 -1.33 3.67 20.54
CA ARG A 340 -1.38 4.51 21.74
C ARG A 340 -0.06 5.21 22.00
N TYR A 341 -0.18 6.49 22.42
CA TYR A 341 0.93 7.39 22.73
C TYR A 341 0.63 8.16 24.02
N SER A 342 1.66 8.49 24.81
CA SER A 342 1.55 9.35 25.99
C SER A 342 1.49 10.85 25.65
N SER A 343 1.80 11.23 24.41
CA SER A 343 1.76 12.60 23.92
C SER A 343 1.31 12.65 22.46
N ASN A 344 0.81 13.81 22.02
CA ASN A 344 0.23 14.00 20.69
C ASN A 344 1.24 13.65 19.57
N PRO A 345 0.97 12.63 18.72
CA PRO A 345 1.86 12.24 17.62
C PRO A 345 1.65 13.05 16.35
N ALA A 346 0.59 13.87 16.24
CA ALA A 346 0.14 14.42 14.97
C ALA A 346 1.08 15.47 14.34
N GLY A 347 2.01 16.03 15.09
CA GLY A 347 2.99 16.99 14.56
C GLY A 347 4.38 16.40 14.32
N ASP A 348 4.55 15.08 14.52
CA ASP A 348 5.85 14.41 14.51
C ASP A 348 5.70 12.98 13.95
N LEU A 349 5.99 12.82 12.66
CA LEU A 349 5.92 11.53 11.99
C LEU A 349 6.88 10.49 12.57
N ALA A 350 8.06 10.92 13.04
CA ALA A 350 9.01 10.02 13.65
C ALA A 350 8.47 9.42 14.97
N ARG A 351 7.64 10.17 15.67
CA ARG A 351 6.88 9.69 16.83
C ARG A 351 5.69 8.84 16.40
N ALA A 352 4.92 9.31 15.41
CA ALA A 352 3.72 8.62 14.97
C ALA A 352 4.01 7.17 14.50
N THR A 353 5.14 6.96 13.84
CA THR A 353 5.58 5.63 13.38
C THR A 353 6.40 4.84 14.41
N LYS A 354 6.42 5.31 15.66
CA LYS A 354 7.00 4.60 16.81
C LYS A 354 6.02 4.62 17.99
N PRO A 355 4.87 3.94 17.87
CA PRO A 355 3.87 3.93 18.92
C PRO A 355 4.43 3.27 20.18
N GLU A 356 4.01 3.76 21.36
CA GLU A 356 4.38 3.16 22.65
C GLU A 356 3.66 1.82 22.87
N LYS A 357 2.45 1.72 22.32
CA LYS A 357 1.67 0.49 22.28
C LYS A 357 0.97 0.35 20.93
N VAL A 358 0.92 -0.87 20.44
CA VAL A 358 0.05 -1.30 19.37
C VAL A 358 -1.00 -2.22 19.92
N ALA A 359 -2.21 -2.18 19.38
CA ALA A 359 -3.29 -3.07 19.79
C ALA A 359 -3.91 -3.75 18.59
N LEU A 360 -4.14 -5.05 18.70
CA LEU A 360 -4.93 -5.85 17.77
C LEU A 360 -6.06 -6.51 18.55
N LEU A 361 -7.30 -6.39 18.06
CA LEU A 361 -8.51 -6.88 18.74
C LEU A 361 -8.57 -6.43 20.21
N GLY A 362 -8.14 -5.19 20.50
CA GLY A 362 -8.16 -4.61 21.84
C GLY A 362 -7.05 -5.11 22.80
N GLN A 363 -6.20 -6.03 22.37
CA GLN A 363 -5.06 -6.51 23.13
C GLN A 363 -3.82 -5.68 22.80
N GLU A 364 -3.24 -5.03 23.82
CA GLU A 364 -2.08 -4.17 23.65
C GLU A 364 -0.75 -4.93 23.78
N PHE A 365 0.19 -4.57 22.90
CA PHE A 365 1.56 -5.06 22.88
C PHE A 365 2.55 -3.89 22.94
N SER A 366 3.76 -4.15 23.40
CA SER A 366 4.88 -3.20 23.26
C SER A 366 5.63 -3.50 21.96
N PRO A 367 5.76 -2.53 21.01
CA PRO A 367 6.43 -2.77 19.72
C PRO A 367 7.87 -3.28 19.84
N ALA A 368 8.60 -2.85 20.88
CA ALA A 368 9.99 -3.24 21.12
C ALA A 368 10.21 -4.75 21.37
N VAL A 369 9.14 -5.54 21.53
CA VAL A 369 9.22 -7.01 21.72
C VAL A 369 9.15 -7.75 20.38
N ALA A 370 8.79 -7.08 19.29
CA ALA A 370 8.61 -7.70 17.98
C ALA A 370 9.91 -7.79 17.14
N VAL A 371 11.03 -7.24 17.62
CA VAL A 371 12.28 -7.09 16.84
C VAL A 371 13.45 -7.89 17.46
N SER A 372 13.22 -8.83 18.37
CA SER A 372 14.29 -9.69 18.94
C SER A 372 14.29 -11.10 18.39
#